data_5a5418b857b53780090b5d00ab46de47
#
_entry.id   5a5418b857b53780090b5d00ab46de47
#
_cell.length_a   1.000
_cell.length_b   1.000
_cell.length_c   1.000
_cell.angle_alpha   90.00
_cell.angle_beta   90.00
_cell.angle_gamma   90.00
#
_symmetry.space_group_name_H-M   'P 1'
#
loop_
_entity.id
_entity.type
_entity.pdbx_description
1 polymer ?
#
loop_
_entity_poly.entity_id
_entity_poly.type
_entity_poly.pdbx_seq_one_letter_code
_entity_poly.pdbx_strand_id
1 'polypeptide(L)'
;MAQEETRTEAEAAAVAAERRAPRRSAAQMLTVGVIASILGIVAGLLIDWFPRASSTQADKIDTLWDVLIIASVPVFVLVTTVIGFSILNFRMRPGEEHLDGPPIHGNTRLEVIWTAIPAILIVGLVTYSYVVLREIEKAPALAAGQKERVVRVFGEQFAWTFEYNEGGRRFTTAQLYLPAGESVKFQVQSKDVIHDFWVPDFRLKIDAVPGITTSYRVTPKTSAVGPHQIVCAELCGLGHAFMRQTAHVMTKPQFAAWVQRTSRAAGGGAAGGQAGAAPDAKALFTNGSSASGATACGACHTLQAAGTSGTTGPDLDQVLKGKDAAFIKQSILQPDAQIAPGFSKGIMPPNYRSTLKPAEVDAIVKFLSDSTK
;
A
#
# COMPACT_ATOMS: atom_id res chain seq x y z
N MET A 1 78.12 9.58 6.36
CA MET A 1 77.67 10.36 7.53
C MET A 1 76.42 11.23 7.22
N ALA A 2 76.47 12.21 6.31
CA ALA A 2 75.30 13.08 6.03
C ALA A 2 74.11 12.36 5.45
N GLN A 3 74.24 11.29 4.67
CA GLN A 3 73.11 10.49 4.15
C GLN A 3 72.47 9.55 5.22
N GLU A 4 73.22 9.17 6.22
CA GLU A 4 72.78 8.30 7.30
C GLU A 4 72.08 9.11 8.36
N GLU A 5 72.41 10.34 8.62
CA GLU A 5 71.73 11.29 9.49
C GLU A 5 70.35 11.70 8.93
N THR A 6 70.29 12.00 7.60
CA THR A 6 69.04 12.35 6.95
C THR A 6 68.04 11.16 6.93
N ARG A 7 68.53 9.93 6.83
CA ARG A 7 67.72 8.74 6.88
C ARG A 7 67.13 8.46 8.29
N THR A 8 67.95 8.68 9.33
CA THR A 8 67.49 8.55 10.73
C THR A 8 66.51 9.63 11.14
N GLU A 9 66.66 10.86 10.63
CA GLU A 9 65.68 11.94 10.85
C GLU A 9 64.35 11.69 10.12
N ALA A 10 64.39 11.15 8.91
CA ALA A 10 63.17 10.76 8.17
C ALA A 10 62.45 9.59 8.83
N GLU A 11 63.19 8.58 9.32
CA GLU A 11 62.59 7.46 10.09
C GLU A 11 62.03 7.93 11.45
N ALA A 12 62.70 8.85 12.15
CA ALA A 12 62.19 9.45 13.37
C ALA A 12 60.93 10.32 13.14
N ALA A 13 60.90 11.06 12.03
CA ALA A 13 59.71 11.83 11.63
C ALA A 13 58.53 10.92 11.24
N ALA A 14 58.80 9.81 10.55
CA ALA A 14 57.80 8.82 10.21
C ALA A 14 57.21 8.13 11.49
N VAL A 15 58.04 7.74 12.44
CA VAL A 15 57.64 7.20 13.75
C VAL A 15 56.86 8.25 14.59
N ALA A 16 57.26 9.52 14.50
CA ALA A 16 56.53 10.62 15.19
C ALA A 16 55.16 10.91 14.54
N ALA A 17 55.05 10.77 13.20
CA ALA A 17 53.80 10.87 12.47
C ALA A 17 52.84 9.72 12.83
N GLU A 18 53.37 8.48 12.98
CA GLU A 18 52.64 7.28 13.39
C GLU A 18 52.11 7.39 14.82
N ARG A 19 52.76 8.12 15.71
CA ARG A 19 52.36 8.37 17.10
C ARG A 19 51.43 9.58 17.28
N ARG A 20 51.06 10.30 16.22
CA ARG A 20 50.14 11.42 16.34
C ARG A 20 48.79 10.93 16.87
N ALA A 21 48.44 11.30 18.10
CA ALA A 21 47.14 11.06 18.65
C ALA A 21 46.06 11.64 17.70
N PRO A 22 45.00 10.94 17.40
CA PRO A 22 43.94 11.47 16.56
C PRO A 22 43.45 12.80 17.16
N ARG A 23 43.17 13.79 16.27
CA ARG A 23 42.69 15.12 16.67
C ARG A 23 41.44 15.07 17.57
N ARG A 24 40.68 13.99 17.47
CA ARG A 24 39.54 13.69 18.29
C ARG A 24 39.74 12.33 18.91
N SER A 25 39.42 12.18 20.20
CA SER A 25 39.58 10.92 20.89
C SER A 25 38.46 9.91 20.53
N ALA A 26 38.76 8.62 20.63
CA ALA A 26 37.75 7.58 20.50
C ALA A 26 36.58 7.77 21.49
N ALA A 27 36.87 8.31 22.68
CA ALA A 27 35.83 8.66 23.66
C ALA A 27 34.87 9.74 23.14
N GLN A 28 35.37 10.78 22.43
CA GLN A 28 34.51 11.79 21.81
C GLN A 28 33.65 11.18 20.70
N MET A 29 34.21 10.31 19.86
CA MET A 29 33.46 9.58 18.84
C MET A 29 32.33 8.78 19.49
N LEU A 30 32.62 8.03 20.53
CA LEU A 30 31.63 7.21 21.24
C LEU A 30 30.52 8.10 21.87
N THR A 31 30.91 9.20 22.53
CA THR A 31 29.95 10.15 23.13
C THR A 31 29.01 10.74 22.07
N VAL A 32 29.54 11.21 20.95
CA VAL A 32 28.75 11.75 19.85
C VAL A 32 27.82 10.67 19.28
N GLY A 33 28.32 9.44 19.08
CA GLY A 33 27.51 8.32 18.60
C GLY A 33 26.35 7.96 19.52
N VAL A 34 26.61 7.90 20.84
CA VAL A 34 25.53 7.63 21.84
C VAL A 34 24.48 8.72 21.84
N ILE A 35 24.90 10.00 21.92
CA ILE A 35 23.95 11.12 21.92
C ILE A 35 23.14 11.15 20.62
N ALA A 36 23.78 10.99 19.47
CA ALA A 36 23.10 10.98 18.18
C ALA A 36 22.14 9.79 18.06
N SER A 37 22.47 8.62 18.61
CA SER A 37 21.57 7.45 18.65
C SER A 37 20.33 7.73 19.49
N ILE A 38 20.49 8.29 20.68
CA ILE A 38 19.37 8.66 21.55
C ILE A 38 18.46 9.69 20.85
N LEU A 39 19.05 10.76 20.33
CA LEU A 39 18.29 11.79 19.62
C LEU A 39 17.60 11.24 18.38
N GLY A 40 18.26 10.38 17.62
CA GLY A 40 17.70 9.73 16.42
C GLY A 40 16.55 8.79 16.76
N ILE A 41 16.65 7.99 17.83
CA ILE A 41 15.55 7.15 18.32
C ILE A 41 14.37 8.02 18.75
N VAL A 42 14.60 9.02 19.58
CA VAL A 42 13.53 9.94 20.05
C VAL A 42 12.85 10.62 18.86
N ALA A 43 13.62 11.16 17.91
CA ALA A 43 13.06 11.76 16.70
C ALA A 43 12.26 10.75 15.87
N GLY A 44 12.80 9.54 15.69
CA GLY A 44 12.12 8.48 14.94
C GLY A 44 10.79 8.04 15.55
N LEU A 45 10.70 7.99 16.89
CA LEU A 45 9.47 7.62 17.60
C LEU A 45 8.46 8.78 17.70
N LEU A 46 8.89 10.04 17.53
CA LEU A 46 8.00 11.20 17.55
C LEU A 46 7.41 11.54 16.17
N ILE A 47 7.92 10.97 15.11
CA ILE A 47 7.40 11.19 13.75
C ILE A 47 6.16 10.31 13.53
N ASP A 48 5.06 10.94 13.10
CA ASP A 48 3.88 10.22 12.61
C ASP A 48 4.16 9.66 11.20
N TRP A 49 4.78 8.48 11.13
CA TRP A 49 5.17 7.84 9.86
C TRP A 49 3.99 7.41 9.00
N PHE A 50 2.86 7.17 9.62
CA PHE A 50 1.72 6.54 8.97
C PHE A 50 0.43 7.32 9.22
N PRO A 51 -0.60 7.17 8.37
CA PRO A 51 -1.92 7.66 8.69
C PRO A 51 -2.48 6.97 9.94
N ARG A 52 -3.62 7.42 10.45
CA ARG A 52 -4.24 6.86 11.67
C ARG A 52 -4.43 5.35 11.57
N ALA A 53 -3.93 4.59 12.53
CA ALA A 53 -4.10 3.15 12.62
C ALA A 53 -5.58 2.77 12.79
N SER A 54 -6.19 2.21 11.75
CA SER A 54 -7.64 1.95 11.67
C SER A 54 -8.01 0.46 11.75
N SER A 55 -7.02 -0.43 11.95
CA SER A 55 -7.24 -1.85 12.19
C SER A 55 -6.48 -2.33 13.44
N THR A 56 -6.88 -3.49 13.99
CA THR A 56 -6.16 -4.10 15.11
C THR A 56 -4.80 -4.65 14.68
N GLN A 57 -4.64 -5.00 13.42
CA GLN A 57 -3.38 -5.41 12.83
C GLN A 57 -2.40 -4.23 12.71
N ALA A 58 -2.92 -3.04 12.41
CA ALA A 58 -2.10 -1.84 12.30
C ALA A 58 -1.32 -1.53 13.57
N ASP A 59 -1.92 -1.69 14.76
CA ASP A 59 -1.23 -1.44 16.03
C ASP A 59 0.00 -2.34 16.21
N LYS A 60 -0.12 -3.62 15.80
CA LYS A 60 0.98 -4.58 15.90
C LYS A 60 2.10 -4.28 14.92
N ILE A 61 1.73 -3.82 13.71
CA ILE A 61 2.68 -3.43 12.67
C ILE A 61 3.39 -2.14 13.07
N ASP A 62 2.67 -1.15 13.61
CA ASP A 62 3.25 0.10 14.09
C ASP A 62 4.23 -0.16 15.25
N THR A 63 3.89 -1.06 16.19
CA THR A 63 4.82 -1.49 17.26
C THR A 63 6.07 -2.19 16.68
N LEU A 64 5.91 -3.05 15.66
CA LEU A 64 7.06 -3.66 14.99
C LEU A 64 7.95 -2.60 14.33
N TRP A 65 7.36 -1.60 13.70
CA TRP A 65 8.08 -0.46 13.11
C TRP A 65 8.91 0.28 14.15
N ASP A 66 8.35 0.58 15.31
CA ASP A 66 9.06 1.24 16.42
C ASP A 66 10.28 0.41 16.89
N VAL A 67 10.11 -0.90 17.03
CA VAL A 67 11.23 -1.81 17.37
C VAL A 67 12.32 -1.78 16.30
N LEU A 68 11.94 -1.74 15.01
CA LEU A 68 12.90 -1.62 13.90
C LEU A 68 13.64 -0.29 13.92
N ILE A 69 12.97 0.83 14.23
CA ILE A 69 13.60 2.15 14.42
C ILE A 69 14.62 2.09 15.56
N ILE A 70 14.23 1.56 16.73
CA ILE A 70 15.10 1.46 17.91
C ILE A 70 16.35 0.62 17.60
N ALA A 71 16.21 -0.44 16.81
CA ALA A 71 17.34 -1.31 16.44
C ALA A 71 18.21 -0.70 15.32
N SER A 72 17.61 -0.04 14.33
CA SER A 72 18.31 0.43 13.13
C SER A 72 19.10 1.72 13.35
N VAL A 73 18.54 2.66 14.13
CA VAL A 73 19.16 3.98 14.34
C VAL A 73 20.55 3.89 14.95
N PRO A 74 20.80 3.11 16.03
CA PRO A 74 22.14 2.97 16.59
C PRO A 74 23.15 2.37 15.60
N VAL A 75 22.74 1.42 14.78
CA VAL A 75 23.59 0.80 13.76
C VAL A 75 23.97 1.84 12.69
N PHE A 76 22.98 2.57 12.18
CA PHE A 76 23.21 3.64 11.21
C PHE A 76 24.13 4.74 11.76
N VAL A 77 23.86 5.18 12.99
CA VAL A 77 24.67 6.22 13.67
C VAL A 77 26.08 5.73 13.92
N LEU A 78 26.27 4.48 14.37
CA LEU A 78 27.58 3.87 14.58
C LEU A 78 28.41 3.92 13.30
N VAL A 79 27.86 3.39 12.20
CA VAL A 79 28.56 3.35 10.91
C VAL A 79 28.91 4.76 10.42
N THR A 80 27.93 5.67 10.46
CA THR A 80 28.14 7.07 10.02
C THR A 80 29.17 7.80 10.88
N THR A 81 29.14 7.58 12.20
CA THR A 81 30.09 8.19 13.14
C THR A 81 31.49 7.66 12.94
N VAL A 82 31.67 6.35 12.72
CA VAL A 82 32.99 5.74 12.43
C VAL A 82 33.56 6.26 11.12
N ILE A 83 32.73 6.32 10.06
CA ILE A 83 33.15 6.88 8.77
C ILE A 83 33.57 8.35 8.91
N GLY A 84 32.72 9.17 9.53
CA GLY A 84 32.99 10.59 9.75
C GLY A 84 34.26 10.81 10.59
N PHE A 85 34.45 10.02 11.65
CA PHE A 85 35.66 10.05 12.47
C PHE A 85 36.88 9.69 11.66
N SER A 86 36.84 8.66 10.84
CA SER A 86 37.95 8.21 10.00
C SER A 86 38.34 9.28 8.97
N ILE A 87 37.35 9.86 8.30
CA ILE A 87 37.61 10.95 7.33
C ILE A 87 38.26 12.16 8.01
N LEU A 88 37.82 12.55 9.19
CA LEU A 88 38.32 13.72 9.89
C LEU A 88 39.69 13.56 10.52
N ASN A 89 40.07 12.33 10.90
CA ASN A 89 41.33 12.08 11.63
C ASN A 89 42.40 11.42 10.79
N PHE A 90 42.05 10.56 9.83
CA PHE A 90 42.99 9.71 9.12
C PHE A 90 43.13 10.00 7.62
N ARG A 91 42.47 11.04 7.10
CA ARG A 91 42.70 11.42 5.70
C ARG A 91 44.17 11.89 5.48
N MET A 92 44.76 11.47 4.39
CA MET A 92 46.09 11.92 3.95
C MET A 92 46.12 13.43 3.80
N ARG A 93 47.22 14.05 4.19
CA ARG A 93 47.47 15.50 4.06
C ARG A 93 48.50 15.75 2.99
N PRO A 94 48.52 16.96 2.38
CA PRO A 94 49.62 17.34 1.47
C PRO A 94 50.99 17.13 2.12
N GLY A 95 51.89 16.43 1.45
CA GLY A 95 53.22 16.06 1.94
C GLY A 95 53.32 14.72 2.68
N GLU A 96 52.21 14.01 2.87
CA GLU A 96 52.14 12.67 3.50
C GLU A 96 52.01 11.54 2.47
N GLU A 97 52.13 11.84 1.17
CA GLU A 97 51.86 10.89 0.06
C GLU A 97 52.83 9.71 0.02
N HIS A 98 53.93 9.80 0.73
CA HIS A 98 54.95 8.77 0.79
C HIS A 98 54.92 7.91 2.07
N LEU A 99 53.96 8.19 2.95
CA LEU A 99 53.81 7.45 4.21
C LEU A 99 52.89 6.24 4.01
N ASP A 100 53.48 5.06 4.20
CA ASP A 100 52.66 3.83 4.26
C ASP A 100 51.91 3.74 5.57
N GLY A 101 50.70 3.17 5.52
CA GLY A 101 49.95 2.89 6.71
C GLY A 101 50.60 1.79 7.58
N PRO A 102 50.19 1.67 8.86
CA PRO A 102 50.72 0.61 9.72
C PRO A 102 50.38 -0.78 9.16
N PRO A 103 51.31 -1.76 9.24
CA PRO A 103 51.11 -3.09 8.66
C PRO A 103 50.16 -3.94 9.50
N ILE A 104 48.87 -3.57 9.48
CA ILE A 104 47.80 -4.28 10.17
C ILE A 104 47.12 -5.23 9.19
N HIS A 105 47.19 -6.55 9.44
CA HIS A 105 46.70 -7.58 8.52
C HIS A 105 45.37 -8.23 8.94
N GLY A 106 44.80 -7.89 10.11
CA GLY A 106 43.55 -8.42 10.59
C GLY A 106 43.49 -8.50 12.11
N ASN A 107 42.29 -8.74 12.64
CA ASN A 107 42.05 -9.02 14.04
C ASN A 107 40.85 -9.98 14.16
N THR A 108 41.15 -11.27 14.30
CA THR A 108 40.12 -12.33 14.34
C THR A 108 39.06 -12.09 15.43
N ARG A 109 39.44 -11.52 16.58
CA ARG A 109 38.46 -11.22 17.64
C ARG A 109 37.45 -10.16 17.19
N LEU A 110 37.91 -9.08 16.55
CA LEU A 110 37.04 -8.05 15.98
C LEU A 110 36.19 -8.61 14.85
N GLU A 111 36.75 -9.46 13.99
CA GLU A 111 36.04 -10.10 12.87
C GLU A 111 34.89 -10.97 13.38
N VAL A 112 35.12 -11.78 14.42
CA VAL A 112 34.08 -12.58 15.07
C VAL A 112 33.00 -11.68 15.70
N ILE A 113 33.41 -10.61 16.41
CA ILE A 113 32.47 -9.71 17.09
C ILE A 113 31.57 -8.99 16.08
N TRP A 114 32.12 -8.38 15.02
CA TRP A 114 31.32 -7.64 14.07
C TRP A 114 30.48 -8.51 13.12
N THR A 115 30.76 -9.81 13.06
CA THR A 115 29.92 -10.80 12.38
C THR A 115 28.82 -11.32 13.32
N ALA A 116 29.16 -11.67 14.55
CA ALA A 116 28.24 -12.29 15.50
C ALA A 116 27.14 -11.33 15.98
N ILE A 117 27.51 -10.07 16.30
CA ILE A 117 26.53 -9.09 16.81
C ILE A 117 25.42 -8.80 15.80
N PRO A 118 25.70 -8.43 14.53
CA PRO A 118 24.65 -8.24 13.52
C PRO A 118 23.85 -9.51 13.24
N ALA A 119 24.51 -10.68 13.22
CA ALA A 119 23.82 -11.96 13.01
C ALA A 119 22.79 -12.24 14.10
N ILE A 120 23.15 -12.07 15.38
CA ILE A 120 22.24 -12.23 16.52
C ILE A 120 21.09 -11.22 16.44
N LEU A 121 21.40 -9.95 16.12
CA LEU A 121 20.39 -8.89 15.98
C LEU A 121 19.38 -9.25 14.88
N ILE A 122 19.85 -9.67 13.71
CA ILE A 122 18.99 -10.07 12.59
C ILE A 122 18.12 -11.27 12.97
N VAL A 123 18.68 -12.30 13.58
CA VAL A 123 17.92 -13.47 14.04
C VAL A 123 16.83 -13.05 15.03
N GLY A 124 17.13 -12.15 15.96
CA GLY A 124 16.16 -11.62 16.92
C GLY A 124 15.02 -10.86 16.22
N LEU A 125 15.34 -9.94 15.29
CA LEU A 125 14.37 -9.15 14.55
C LEU A 125 13.50 -10.02 13.63
N VAL A 126 14.09 -10.99 12.93
CA VAL A 126 13.35 -11.92 12.06
C VAL A 126 12.39 -12.78 12.89
N THR A 127 12.84 -13.28 14.03
CA THR A 127 12.00 -14.07 14.95
C THR A 127 10.82 -13.23 15.45
N TYR A 128 11.06 -12.00 15.88
CA TYR A 128 10.01 -11.10 16.34
C TYR A 128 9.03 -10.75 15.20
N SER A 129 9.55 -10.42 14.02
CA SER A 129 8.72 -10.14 12.82
C SER A 129 7.83 -11.35 12.47
N TYR A 130 8.38 -12.57 12.55
CA TYR A 130 7.62 -13.79 12.32
C TYR A 130 6.49 -13.99 13.35
N VAL A 131 6.76 -13.71 14.63
CA VAL A 131 5.72 -13.76 15.69
C VAL A 131 4.60 -12.78 15.38
N VAL A 132 4.93 -11.52 15.03
CA VAL A 132 3.94 -10.50 14.64
C VAL A 132 3.15 -10.95 13.41
N LEU A 133 3.81 -11.49 12.39
CA LEU A 133 3.14 -12.02 11.20
C LEU A 133 2.11 -13.09 11.57
N ARG A 134 2.51 -14.06 12.38
CA ARG A 134 1.60 -15.14 12.84
C ARG A 134 0.40 -14.61 13.64
N GLU A 135 0.58 -13.54 14.38
CA GLU A 135 -0.49 -12.92 15.15
C GLU A 135 -1.48 -12.15 14.26
N ILE A 136 -1.01 -11.40 13.24
CA ILE A 136 -1.90 -10.66 12.36
C ILE A 136 -2.66 -11.58 11.38
N GLU A 137 -2.11 -12.76 11.06
CA GLU A 137 -2.75 -13.77 10.23
C GLU A 137 -3.72 -14.68 10.98
N LYS A 138 -3.73 -14.63 12.32
CA LYS A 138 -4.55 -15.52 13.14
C LYS A 138 -6.03 -15.39 12.80
N ALA A 139 -6.67 -16.52 12.53
CA ALA A 139 -8.11 -16.57 12.35
C ALA A 139 -8.85 -16.17 13.64
N PRO A 140 -9.97 -15.44 13.56
CA PRO A 140 -10.76 -15.08 14.72
C PRO A 140 -11.35 -16.36 15.38
N ALA A 141 -11.51 -16.33 16.70
CA ALA A 141 -12.32 -17.33 17.38
C ALA A 141 -13.80 -17.09 17.02
N LEU A 142 -14.39 -18.03 16.29
CA LEU A 142 -15.78 -17.95 15.87
C LEU A 142 -16.66 -18.79 16.80
N ALA A 143 -17.88 -18.34 17.07
CA ALA A 143 -18.87 -19.14 17.77
C ALA A 143 -19.26 -20.36 16.94
N ALA A 144 -19.78 -21.41 17.61
CA ALA A 144 -20.21 -22.63 16.93
C ALA A 144 -21.24 -22.30 15.83
N GLY A 145 -20.98 -22.76 14.61
CA GLY A 145 -21.84 -22.50 13.43
C GLY A 145 -21.63 -21.14 12.75
N GLN A 146 -20.84 -20.24 13.32
CA GLN A 146 -20.49 -18.96 12.67
C GLN A 146 -19.39 -19.18 11.63
N LYS A 147 -19.56 -18.60 10.45
CA LYS A 147 -18.53 -18.59 9.39
C LYS A 147 -17.78 -17.26 9.37
N GLU A 148 -16.49 -17.31 9.06
CA GLU A 148 -15.71 -16.11 8.83
C GLU A 148 -16.27 -15.32 7.63
N ARG A 149 -16.41 -14.01 7.80
CA ARG A 149 -16.81 -13.15 6.69
C ARG A 149 -15.70 -13.09 5.66
N VAL A 150 -16.04 -13.36 4.42
CA VAL A 150 -15.12 -13.32 3.28
C VAL A 150 -15.60 -12.27 2.30
N VAL A 151 -14.68 -11.37 1.90
CA VAL A 151 -14.87 -10.46 0.77
C VAL A 151 -13.87 -10.82 -0.30
N ARG A 152 -14.36 -11.12 -1.51
CA ARG A 152 -13.49 -11.34 -2.66
C ARG A 152 -13.22 -10.01 -3.33
N VAL A 153 -11.94 -9.75 -3.57
CA VAL A 153 -11.45 -8.51 -4.19
C VAL A 153 -10.87 -8.84 -5.55
N PHE A 154 -11.34 -8.17 -6.57
CA PHE A 154 -10.84 -8.32 -7.93
C PHE A 154 -10.23 -7.01 -8.41
N GLY A 155 -8.96 -7.08 -8.81
CA GLY A 155 -8.27 -6.01 -9.55
C GLY A 155 -8.44 -6.20 -11.05
N GLU A 156 -8.66 -5.11 -11.77
CA GLU A 156 -8.70 -5.04 -13.23
C GLU A 156 -8.29 -3.63 -13.64
N GLN A 157 -7.61 -3.43 -14.75
CA GLN A 157 -7.14 -2.11 -15.21
C GLN A 157 -8.33 -1.18 -15.53
N PHE A 158 -8.63 -0.14 -14.71
CA PHE A 158 -7.93 0.33 -13.52
C PHE A 158 -8.94 0.51 -12.37
N ALA A 159 -9.59 -0.56 -11.96
CA ALA A 159 -10.66 -0.54 -10.98
C ALA A 159 -10.59 -1.74 -10.02
N TRP A 160 -11.22 -1.56 -8.86
CA TRP A 160 -11.45 -2.61 -7.87
C TRP A 160 -12.92 -3.02 -7.87
N THR A 161 -13.18 -4.31 -7.77
CA THR A 161 -14.55 -4.87 -7.59
C THR A 161 -14.54 -5.76 -6.35
N PHE A 162 -15.59 -5.62 -5.53
CA PHE A 162 -15.74 -6.34 -4.27
C PHE A 162 -16.96 -7.25 -4.33
N GLU A 163 -16.76 -8.55 -4.15
CA GLU A 163 -17.83 -9.56 -4.14
C GLU A 163 -18.09 -10.04 -2.71
N TYR A 164 -19.33 -9.99 -2.32
CA TYR A 164 -19.86 -10.44 -1.03
C TYR A 164 -20.74 -11.68 -1.21
N ASN A 165 -20.73 -12.56 -0.19
CA ASN A 165 -21.69 -13.65 -0.07
C ASN A 165 -22.34 -13.58 1.31
N GLU A 166 -23.48 -12.90 1.39
CA GLU A 166 -24.18 -12.61 2.64
C GLU A 166 -25.57 -13.20 2.63
N GLY A 167 -25.87 -14.04 3.63
CA GLY A 167 -27.19 -14.70 3.74
C GLY A 167 -27.51 -15.61 2.54
N GLY A 168 -26.50 -16.23 1.92
CA GLY A 168 -26.66 -17.08 0.73
C GLY A 168 -26.84 -16.31 -0.58
N ARG A 169 -26.74 -14.99 -0.56
CA ARG A 169 -26.85 -14.13 -1.73
C ARG A 169 -25.49 -13.56 -2.10
N ARG A 170 -25.11 -13.71 -3.37
CA ARG A 170 -23.88 -13.15 -3.93
C ARG A 170 -24.19 -11.85 -4.67
N PHE A 171 -23.42 -10.81 -4.38
CA PHE A 171 -23.50 -9.52 -5.06
C PHE A 171 -22.15 -8.83 -5.11
N THR A 172 -21.98 -7.93 -6.07
CA THR A 172 -20.74 -7.15 -6.28
C THR A 172 -20.99 -5.67 -6.03
N THR A 173 -19.93 -4.95 -5.64
CA THR A 173 -19.94 -3.49 -5.47
C THR A 173 -18.64 -2.90 -5.98
N ALA A 174 -18.69 -1.63 -6.40
CA ALA A 174 -17.51 -0.86 -6.80
C ALA A 174 -16.73 -0.29 -5.59
N GLN A 175 -17.36 -0.19 -4.43
CA GLN A 175 -16.74 0.31 -3.21
C GLN A 175 -16.74 -0.79 -2.15
N LEU A 176 -15.75 -0.77 -1.27
CA LEU A 176 -15.62 -1.74 -0.19
C LEU A 176 -16.42 -1.29 1.04
N TYR A 177 -17.18 -2.19 1.62
CA TYR A 177 -17.94 -1.95 2.86
C TYR A 177 -17.57 -2.98 3.92
N LEU A 178 -17.25 -2.52 5.13
CA LEU A 178 -16.73 -3.36 6.20
C LEU A 178 -17.46 -3.08 7.54
N PRO A 179 -17.77 -4.10 8.33
CA PRO A 179 -18.28 -3.90 9.69
C PRO A 179 -17.13 -3.57 10.65
N ALA A 180 -17.29 -2.54 11.46
CA ALA A 180 -16.35 -2.20 12.53
C ALA A 180 -16.35 -3.27 13.63
N GLY A 181 -15.16 -3.60 14.14
CA GLY A 181 -14.98 -4.57 15.22
C GLY A 181 -15.27 -6.03 14.84
N GLU A 182 -15.23 -6.36 13.54
CA GLU A 182 -15.40 -7.72 13.04
C GLU A 182 -14.28 -8.09 12.07
N SER A 183 -13.72 -9.29 12.22
CA SER A 183 -12.68 -9.79 11.32
C SER A 183 -13.26 -10.13 9.95
N VAL A 184 -12.61 -9.64 8.91
CA VAL A 184 -12.95 -9.92 7.52
C VAL A 184 -11.72 -10.51 6.83
N LYS A 185 -11.90 -11.65 6.16
CA LYS A 185 -10.89 -12.25 5.29
C LYS A 185 -11.07 -11.74 3.87
N PHE A 186 -10.05 -11.07 3.35
CA PHE A 186 -9.98 -10.78 1.93
C PHE A 186 -9.41 -11.97 1.15
N GLN A 187 -10.02 -12.27 0.02
CA GLN A 187 -9.49 -13.14 -1.03
C GLN A 187 -9.27 -12.29 -2.27
N VAL A 188 -8.02 -12.07 -2.60
CA VAL A 188 -7.62 -11.08 -3.60
C VAL A 188 -7.13 -11.77 -4.86
N GLN A 189 -7.62 -11.34 -6.01
CA GLN A 189 -7.30 -11.89 -7.34
C GLN A 189 -7.19 -10.76 -8.35
N SER A 190 -6.48 -11.00 -9.44
CA SER A 190 -6.50 -10.14 -10.62
C SER A 190 -7.19 -10.84 -11.78
N LYS A 191 -7.83 -10.05 -12.65
CA LYS A 191 -8.43 -10.52 -13.91
C LYS A 191 -7.50 -10.33 -15.12
N ASP A 192 -6.45 -9.49 -14.99
CA ASP A 192 -5.58 -9.11 -16.12
C ASP A 192 -4.10 -9.11 -15.75
N VAL A 193 -3.57 -8.05 -15.15
CA VAL A 193 -2.16 -7.89 -14.74
C VAL A 193 -2.02 -7.93 -13.22
N ILE A 194 -0.81 -7.89 -12.70
CA ILE A 194 -0.58 -7.80 -11.25
C ILE A 194 -1.00 -6.40 -10.77
N HIS A 195 -1.73 -6.37 -9.66
CA HIS A 195 -2.06 -5.19 -8.85
C HIS A 195 -1.69 -5.49 -7.41
N ASP A 196 -1.62 -4.48 -6.54
CA ASP A 196 -1.49 -4.67 -5.09
C ASP A 196 -2.64 -3.95 -4.38
N PHE A 197 -3.44 -4.71 -3.64
CA PHE A 197 -4.58 -4.20 -2.88
C PHE A 197 -4.12 -3.67 -1.53
N TRP A 198 -4.15 -2.35 -1.37
CA TRP A 198 -3.66 -1.67 -0.19
C TRP A 198 -4.68 -0.67 0.38
N VAL A 199 -4.96 -0.82 1.68
CA VAL A 199 -5.62 0.20 2.49
C VAL A 199 -4.60 0.74 3.48
N PRO A 200 -3.98 1.91 3.24
CA PRO A 200 -2.89 2.42 4.08
C PRO A 200 -3.21 2.49 5.57
N ASP A 201 -4.42 2.87 5.92
CA ASP A 201 -4.90 2.96 7.31
C ASP A 201 -4.96 1.61 8.03
N PHE A 202 -5.00 0.50 7.28
CA PHE A 202 -4.99 -0.86 7.82
C PHE A 202 -3.58 -1.47 7.90
N ARG A 203 -2.55 -0.84 7.33
CA ARG A 203 -1.14 -1.28 7.22
C ARG A 203 -0.92 -2.54 6.40
N LEU A 204 -1.96 -3.17 5.92
CA LEU A 204 -1.89 -4.44 5.18
C LEU A 204 -2.09 -4.20 3.69
N LYS A 205 -1.23 -4.81 2.91
CA LYS A 205 -1.33 -4.88 1.45
C LYS A 205 -0.98 -6.27 0.97
N ILE A 206 -1.52 -6.66 -0.19
CA ILE A 206 -1.24 -7.94 -0.81
C ILE A 206 -1.45 -7.88 -2.31
N ASP A 207 -0.61 -8.60 -3.04
CA ASP A 207 -0.68 -8.69 -4.48
C ASP A 207 -1.97 -9.38 -4.95
N ALA A 208 -2.62 -8.77 -5.95
CA ALA A 208 -3.66 -9.37 -6.76
C ALA A 208 -3.00 -9.95 -8.01
N VAL A 209 -2.85 -11.28 -8.06
CA VAL A 209 -2.11 -11.98 -9.11
C VAL A 209 -3.06 -12.75 -10.01
N PRO A 210 -2.92 -12.69 -11.36
CA PRO A 210 -3.71 -13.51 -12.27
C PRO A 210 -3.53 -15.02 -11.99
N GLY A 211 -4.65 -15.74 -11.88
CA GLY A 211 -4.66 -17.18 -11.66
C GLY A 211 -4.36 -17.63 -10.22
N ILE A 212 -4.03 -16.72 -9.31
CA ILE A 212 -3.73 -17.01 -7.91
C ILE A 212 -4.71 -16.26 -6.99
N THR A 213 -5.12 -16.90 -5.90
CA THR A 213 -5.88 -16.25 -4.83
C THR A 213 -4.97 -16.02 -3.65
N THR A 214 -4.62 -14.77 -3.40
CA THR A 214 -3.93 -14.35 -2.18
C THR A 214 -4.94 -14.02 -1.09
N SER A 215 -4.55 -13.98 0.17
CA SER A 215 -5.51 -13.63 1.24
C SER A 215 -4.84 -13.06 2.48
N TYR A 216 -5.52 -12.10 3.12
CA TYR A 216 -5.19 -11.63 4.46
C TYR A 216 -6.46 -11.29 5.25
N ARG A 217 -6.31 -11.04 6.54
CA ARG A 217 -7.40 -10.65 7.44
C ARG A 217 -7.22 -9.25 7.95
N VAL A 218 -8.35 -8.55 8.10
CA VAL A 218 -8.38 -7.25 8.76
C VAL A 218 -9.54 -7.18 9.74
N THR A 219 -9.32 -6.55 10.86
CA THR A 219 -10.38 -6.21 11.83
C THR A 219 -10.41 -4.69 11.97
N PRO A 220 -11.27 -3.97 11.24
CA PRO A 220 -11.41 -2.53 11.40
C PRO A 220 -11.80 -2.18 12.83
N LYS A 221 -11.15 -1.17 13.43
CA LYS A 221 -11.49 -0.70 14.78
C LYS A 221 -12.88 -0.08 14.83
N THR A 222 -13.53 -0.11 15.97
CA THR A 222 -14.80 0.60 16.18
C THR A 222 -14.65 2.12 16.07
N SER A 223 -13.46 2.64 16.35
CA SER A 223 -13.09 4.05 16.16
C SER A 223 -12.77 4.43 14.72
N ALA A 224 -12.73 3.46 13.80
CA ALA A 224 -12.40 3.65 12.38
C ALA A 224 -13.63 3.80 11.49
N VAL A 225 -14.83 4.01 12.06
CA VAL A 225 -16.04 4.23 11.26
C VAL A 225 -15.87 5.46 10.37
N GLY A 226 -16.07 5.28 9.07
CA GLY A 226 -15.89 6.31 8.05
C GLY A 226 -15.23 5.79 6.76
N PRO A 227 -14.87 6.70 5.85
CA PRO A 227 -14.19 6.36 4.61
C PRO A 227 -12.68 6.21 4.81
N HIS A 228 -12.08 5.21 4.15
CA HIS A 228 -10.65 4.95 4.06
C HIS A 228 -10.26 4.79 2.61
N GLN A 229 -9.08 5.27 2.24
CA GLN A 229 -8.62 5.17 0.87
C GLN A 229 -8.11 3.76 0.56
N ILE A 230 -8.48 3.25 -0.61
CA ILE A 230 -7.86 2.07 -1.24
C ILE A 230 -7.00 2.59 -2.38
N VAL A 231 -5.80 2.06 -2.52
CA VAL A 231 -4.88 2.37 -3.63
C VAL A 231 -4.29 1.09 -4.20
N CYS A 232 -3.96 1.10 -5.47
CA CYS A 232 -3.11 0.09 -6.07
C CYS A 232 -1.65 0.44 -5.74
N ALA A 233 -0.88 -0.51 -5.20
CA ALA A 233 0.51 -0.32 -4.82
C ALA A 233 1.50 -1.11 -5.70
N GLU A 234 1.03 -1.70 -6.83
CA GLU A 234 1.85 -2.35 -7.85
C GLU A 234 1.59 -1.74 -9.23
N LEU A 235 2.67 -1.39 -9.97
CA LEU A 235 2.56 -0.73 -11.27
C LEU A 235 1.82 -1.62 -12.28
N CYS A 236 0.58 -1.26 -12.58
CA CYS A 236 -0.34 -2.05 -13.39
C CYS A 236 -0.66 -1.44 -14.77
N GLY A 237 0.00 -0.35 -15.17
CA GLY A 237 -0.19 0.31 -16.47
C GLY A 237 -0.44 1.82 -16.36
N LEU A 238 -0.91 2.44 -17.44
CA LEU A 238 -1.06 3.91 -17.55
C LEU A 238 -1.97 4.54 -16.51
N GLY A 239 -3.02 3.83 -16.09
CA GLY A 239 -3.98 4.30 -15.09
C GLY A 239 -3.62 3.93 -13.65
N HIS A 240 -2.42 3.36 -13.39
CA HIS A 240 -2.02 2.91 -12.05
C HIS A 240 -2.23 3.96 -10.96
N ALA A 241 -1.80 5.20 -11.18
CA ALA A 241 -1.92 6.28 -10.19
C ALA A 241 -3.39 6.66 -9.87
N PHE A 242 -4.32 6.32 -10.75
CA PHE A 242 -5.74 6.60 -10.63
C PHE A 242 -6.54 5.40 -10.12
N MET A 243 -5.95 4.19 -10.04
CA MET A 243 -6.61 2.98 -9.53
C MET A 243 -6.81 3.08 -8.02
N ARG A 244 -7.76 3.91 -7.63
CA ARG A 244 -8.11 4.24 -6.25
C ARG A 244 -9.58 3.94 -5.99
N GLN A 245 -9.93 3.64 -4.74
CA GLN A 245 -11.31 3.38 -4.33
C GLN A 245 -11.48 3.73 -2.85
N THR A 246 -12.72 3.64 -2.35
CA THR A 246 -13.04 3.91 -0.95
C THR A 246 -13.49 2.63 -0.24
N ALA A 247 -12.91 2.39 0.93
CA ALA A 247 -13.40 1.44 1.91
C ALA A 247 -14.24 2.18 2.96
N HIS A 248 -15.50 1.80 3.11
CA HIS A 248 -16.42 2.36 4.09
C HIS A 248 -16.49 1.44 5.30
N VAL A 249 -15.89 1.83 6.41
CA VAL A 249 -16.09 1.14 7.68
C VAL A 249 -17.39 1.63 8.31
N MET A 250 -18.27 0.72 8.61
CA MET A 250 -19.61 1.00 9.14
C MET A 250 -19.80 0.37 10.52
N THR A 251 -20.69 0.93 11.34
CA THR A 251 -21.15 0.21 12.53
C THR A 251 -21.84 -1.09 12.11
N LYS A 252 -21.86 -2.10 12.98
CA LYS A 252 -22.50 -3.40 12.66
C LYS A 252 -23.98 -3.27 12.22
N PRO A 253 -24.83 -2.45 12.87
CA PRO A 253 -26.19 -2.22 12.40
C PRO A 253 -26.28 -1.55 11.02
N GLN A 254 -25.42 -0.56 10.75
CA GLN A 254 -25.38 0.11 9.45
C GLN A 254 -24.96 -0.87 8.34
N PHE A 255 -23.93 -1.69 8.60
CA PHE A 255 -23.47 -2.71 7.68
C PHE A 255 -24.57 -3.75 7.39
N ALA A 256 -25.25 -4.26 8.42
CA ALA A 256 -26.36 -5.20 8.25
C ALA A 256 -27.50 -4.61 7.40
N ALA A 257 -27.89 -3.36 7.67
CA ALA A 257 -28.90 -2.66 6.87
C ALA A 257 -28.44 -2.43 5.42
N TRP A 258 -27.16 -2.12 5.19
CA TRP A 258 -26.57 -1.99 3.86
C TRP A 258 -26.62 -3.34 3.12
N VAL A 259 -26.20 -4.44 3.73
CA VAL A 259 -26.27 -5.79 3.14
C VAL A 259 -27.69 -6.12 2.73
N GLN A 260 -28.68 -5.88 3.57
CA GLN A 260 -30.10 -6.16 3.26
C GLN A 260 -30.57 -5.37 2.03
N ARG A 261 -30.27 -4.07 1.96
CA ARG A 261 -30.67 -3.24 0.82
C ARG A 261 -29.99 -3.70 -0.46
N THR A 262 -28.65 -3.86 -0.42
CA THR A 262 -27.85 -4.17 -1.61
C THR A 262 -28.12 -5.58 -2.13
N SER A 263 -28.25 -6.57 -1.25
CA SER A 263 -28.57 -7.93 -1.66
C SER A 263 -29.99 -8.09 -2.22
N ARG A 264 -30.94 -7.29 -1.75
CA ARG A 264 -32.30 -7.25 -2.35
C ARG A 264 -32.26 -6.61 -3.73
N ALA A 265 -31.57 -5.49 -3.92
CA ALA A 265 -31.39 -4.84 -5.21
C ALA A 265 -30.73 -5.79 -6.23
N ALA A 266 -29.68 -6.51 -5.82
CA ALA A 266 -29.00 -7.50 -6.64
C ALA A 266 -29.85 -8.75 -6.95
N GLY A 267 -30.69 -9.20 -5.99
CA GLY A 267 -31.59 -10.34 -6.14
C GLY A 267 -32.87 -10.04 -6.93
N GLY A 268 -33.30 -8.78 -6.98
CA GLY A 268 -34.43 -8.35 -7.80
C GLY A 268 -34.13 -8.42 -9.31
N GLY A 269 -32.86 -8.39 -9.69
CA GLY A 269 -32.41 -8.59 -11.09
C GLY A 269 -32.21 -10.05 -11.53
N ALA A 270 -32.09 -11.00 -10.58
CA ALA A 270 -31.71 -12.39 -10.91
C ALA A 270 -32.77 -13.47 -10.59
N ALA A 271 -33.76 -13.19 -9.75
CA ALA A 271 -34.74 -14.23 -9.27
C ALA A 271 -36.20 -13.90 -9.53
N GLY A 272 -36.54 -12.94 -10.37
CA GLY A 272 -37.92 -12.56 -10.67
C GLY A 272 -38.12 -11.72 -11.90
N GLY A 273 -37.10 -11.65 -12.76
CA GLY A 273 -37.25 -10.94 -14.03
C GLY A 273 -38.22 -11.67 -14.94
N GLN A 274 -39.50 -11.25 -14.96
CA GLN A 274 -40.34 -11.44 -16.14
C GLN A 274 -39.52 -11.05 -17.36
N ALA A 275 -39.50 -11.93 -18.35
CA ALA A 275 -38.90 -11.62 -19.67
C ALA A 275 -39.57 -10.33 -20.19
N GLY A 276 -38.86 -9.18 -20.10
CA GLY A 276 -39.39 -7.87 -20.49
C GLY A 276 -39.16 -6.71 -19.51
N ALA A 277 -38.67 -6.95 -18.27
CA ALA A 277 -38.37 -5.84 -17.37
C ALA A 277 -37.08 -5.11 -17.83
N ALA A 278 -37.11 -3.77 -17.89
CA ALA A 278 -35.97 -2.94 -18.22
C ALA A 278 -34.84 -3.15 -17.19
N PRO A 279 -33.56 -3.21 -17.60
CA PRO A 279 -32.44 -3.33 -16.69
C PRO A 279 -32.41 -2.20 -15.67
N ASP A 280 -32.11 -2.48 -14.39
CA ASP A 280 -31.86 -1.43 -13.40
C ASP A 280 -30.55 -0.71 -13.70
N ALA A 281 -30.65 0.40 -14.41
CA ALA A 281 -29.52 1.17 -14.88
C ALA A 281 -28.66 1.73 -13.75
N LYS A 282 -29.27 2.14 -12.64
CA LYS A 282 -28.55 2.62 -11.46
C LYS A 282 -27.74 1.50 -10.82
N ALA A 283 -28.33 0.32 -10.67
CA ALA A 283 -27.62 -0.85 -10.15
C ALA A 283 -26.47 -1.29 -11.08
N LEU A 284 -26.67 -1.29 -12.41
CA LEU A 284 -25.62 -1.55 -13.39
C LEU A 284 -24.48 -0.52 -13.29
N PHE A 285 -24.80 0.75 -13.17
CA PHE A 285 -23.81 1.81 -13.02
C PHE A 285 -22.98 1.66 -11.73
N THR A 286 -23.65 1.38 -10.60
CA THR A 286 -22.98 1.31 -9.28
C THR A 286 -22.27 -0.01 -9.00
N ASN A 287 -22.80 -1.11 -9.52
CA ASN A 287 -22.34 -2.47 -9.13
C ASN A 287 -21.76 -3.29 -10.31
N GLY A 288 -21.89 -2.76 -11.54
CA GLY A 288 -21.55 -3.53 -12.75
C GLY A 288 -22.55 -4.66 -13.02
N SER A 289 -22.16 -5.57 -13.92
CA SER A 289 -22.95 -6.76 -14.24
C SER A 289 -22.19 -8.02 -13.83
N SER A 290 -22.62 -8.66 -12.74
CA SER A 290 -22.05 -9.93 -12.30
C SER A 290 -22.25 -11.07 -13.31
N ALA A 291 -23.30 -10.98 -14.15
CA ALA A 291 -23.63 -11.98 -15.16
C ALA A 291 -22.69 -11.93 -16.36
N SER A 292 -22.22 -10.73 -16.76
CA SER A 292 -21.35 -10.52 -17.93
C SER A 292 -19.92 -10.12 -17.56
N GLY A 293 -19.65 -9.89 -16.27
CA GLY A 293 -18.34 -9.44 -15.79
C GLY A 293 -18.02 -7.97 -16.10
N ALA A 294 -19.02 -7.18 -16.53
CA ALA A 294 -18.82 -5.75 -16.80
C ALA A 294 -18.50 -4.99 -15.52
N THR A 295 -17.39 -4.27 -15.54
CA THR A 295 -16.94 -3.41 -14.43
C THR A 295 -17.95 -2.28 -14.22
N ALA A 296 -18.21 -1.94 -12.93
CA ALA A 296 -19.10 -0.85 -12.56
C ALA A 296 -18.57 0.51 -13.03
N CYS A 297 -19.39 1.31 -13.69
CA CYS A 297 -19.02 2.68 -14.09
C CYS A 297 -18.67 3.55 -12.89
N GLY A 298 -19.41 3.37 -11.77
CA GLY A 298 -19.19 4.07 -10.51
C GLY A 298 -17.88 3.73 -9.80
N ALA A 299 -17.15 2.70 -10.24
CA ALA A 299 -15.81 2.44 -9.78
C ALA A 299 -14.81 3.53 -10.19
N CYS A 300 -15.03 4.11 -11.37
CA CYS A 300 -14.15 5.12 -11.96
C CYS A 300 -14.74 6.52 -11.95
N HIS A 301 -16.07 6.64 -12.03
CA HIS A 301 -16.76 7.92 -12.23
C HIS A 301 -17.52 8.38 -10.99
N THR A 302 -17.44 9.68 -10.70
CA THR A 302 -18.37 10.38 -9.80
C THR A 302 -19.68 10.62 -10.54
N LEU A 303 -20.79 10.30 -9.89
CA LEU A 303 -22.16 10.66 -10.30
C LEU A 303 -23.04 10.76 -9.05
N GLN A 304 -23.55 11.94 -8.74
CA GLN A 304 -24.35 12.23 -7.55
C GLN A 304 -25.63 11.38 -7.51
N ALA A 305 -26.34 11.28 -8.64
CA ALA A 305 -27.58 10.49 -8.75
C ALA A 305 -27.37 9.00 -8.45
N ALA A 306 -26.18 8.48 -8.71
CA ALA A 306 -25.78 7.11 -8.39
C ALA A 306 -25.22 6.98 -6.98
N GLY A 307 -24.76 8.06 -6.35
CA GLY A 307 -24.07 8.04 -5.06
C GLY A 307 -22.64 7.52 -5.17
N THR A 308 -21.97 7.72 -6.31
CA THR A 308 -20.61 7.25 -6.55
C THR A 308 -19.61 8.40 -6.49
N SER A 309 -18.36 8.09 -6.14
CA SER A 309 -17.27 9.06 -5.95
C SER A 309 -15.94 8.58 -6.57
N GLY A 310 -16.02 7.80 -7.66
CA GLY A 310 -14.82 7.36 -8.40
C GLY A 310 -14.09 8.54 -9.04
N THR A 311 -12.77 8.57 -8.95
CA THR A 311 -11.92 9.68 -9.45
C THR A 311 -10.96 9.24 -10.55
N THR A 312 -11.00 7.98 -10.96
CA THR A 312 -10.20 7.43 -12.07
C THR A 312 -10.65 7.97 -13.42
N GLY A 313 -11.95 8.20 -13.57
CA GLY A 313 -12.59 8.84 -14.70
C GLY A 313 -13.15 10.22 -14.34
N PRO A 314 -13.60 10.99 -15.34
CA PRO A 314 -14.18 12.31 -15.11
C PRO A 314 -15.46 12.27 -14.26
N ASP A 315 -15.73 13.36 -13.58
CA ASP A 315 -17.00 13.62 -12.91
C ASP A 315 -18.11 13.80 -13.95
N LEU A 316 -19.04 12.84 -14.01
CA LEU A 316 -20.09 12.80 -15.00
C LEU A 316 -21.15 13.89 -14.77
N ASP A 317 -21.34 14.36 -13.54
CA ASP A 317 -22.21 15.50 -13.25
C ASP A 317 -21.72 16.79 -13.93
N GLN A 318 -20.43 16.85 -14.29
CA GLN A 318 -19.83 18.01 -14.97
C GLN A 318 -19.69 17.79 -16.47
N VAL A 319 -19.09 16.66 -16.89
CA VAL A 319 -18.69 16.48 -18.30
C VAL A 319 -19.86 16.11 -19.22
N LEU A 320 -20.97 15.60 -18.66
CA LEU A 320 -22.15 15.23 -19.46
C LEU A 320 -23.20 16.35 -19.58
N LYS A 321 -23.05 17.47 -18.91
CA LYS A 321 -23.96 18.60 -19.05
C LYS A 321 -24.10 19.02 -20.52
N GLY A 322 -25.33 19.02 -21.03
CA GLY A 322 -25.64 19.40 -22.42
C GLY A 322 -25.17 18.39 -23.48
N LYS A 323 -24.75 17.17 -23.07
CA LYS A 323 -24.43 16.10 -24.02
C LYS A 323 -25.67 15.26 -24.32
N ASP A 324 -25.79 14.87 -25.60
CA ASP A 324 -26.90 14.03 -26.04
C ASP A 324 -26.65 12.52 -25.78
N ALA A 325 -27.69 11.71 -25.93
CA ALA A 325 -27.64 10.28 -25.74
C ALA A 325 -26.67 9.57 -26.71
N ALA A 326 -26.49 10.12 -27.91
CA ALA A 326 -25.59 9.55 -28.91
C ALA A 326 -24.13 9.72 -28.48
N PHE A 327 -23.76 10.89 -27.96
CA PHE A 327 -22.45 11.15 -27.38
C PHE A 327 -22.16 10.20 -26.20
N ILE A 328 -23.12 10.07 -25.27
CA ILE A 328 -22.96 9.19 -24.08
C ILE A 328 -22.77 7.74 -24.53
N LYS A 329 -23.58 7.26 -25.48
CA LYS A 329 -23.48 5.89 -26.03
C LYS A 329 -22.14 5.66 -26.71
N GLN A 330 -21.67 6.59 -27.51
CA GLN A 330 -20.36 6.53 -28.15
C GLN A 330 -19.23 6.47 -27.09
N SER A 331 -19.28 7.31 -26.08
CA SER A 331 -18.26 7.34 -25.00
C SER A 331 -18.19 6.03 -24.23
N ILE A 332 -19.31 5.32 -24.05
CA ILE A 332 -19.31 3.99 -23.42
C ILE A 332 -18.72 2.91 -24.35
N LEU A 333 -19.13 2.90 -25.64
CA LEU A 333 -18.78 1.85 -26.58
C LEU A 333 -17.43 2.06 -27.28
N GLN A 334 -16.94 3.29 -27.32
CA GLN A 334 -15.69 3.73 -27.94
C GLN A 334 -15.00 4.78 -27.05
N PRO A 335 -14.53 4.40 -25.86
CA PRO A 335 -14.09 5.36 -24.85
C PRO A 335 -12.91 6.23 -25.28
N ASP A 336 -12.11 5.75 -26.22
CA ASP A 336 -10.97 6.48 -26.78
C ASP A 336 -11.32 7.44 -27.95
N ALA A 337 -12.58 7.47 -28.36
CA ALA A 337 -13.00 8.35 -29.48
C ALA A 337 -13.00 9.83 -29.07
N GLN A 338 -13.35 10.13 -27.81
CA GLN A 338 -13.33 11.49 -27.24
C GLN A 338 -12.86 11.41 -25.78
N ILE A 339 -11.77 12.10 -25.47
CA ILE A 339 -11.18 12.09 -24.15
C ILE A 339 -11.50 13.39 -23.42
N ALA A 340 -12.00 13.31 -22.20
CA ALA A 340 -12.25 14.47 -21.36
C ALA A 340 -10.92 15.17 -20.98
N PRO A 341 -10.89 16.52 -20.88
CA PRO A 341 -9.69 17.25 -20.48
C PRO A 341 -9.12 16.73 -19.15
N GLY A 342 -7.81 16.53 -19.08
CA GLY A 342 -7.11 16.02 -17.89
C GLY A 342 -7.06 14.50 -17.78
N PHE A 343 -7.67 13.74 -18.70
CA PHE A 343 -7.63 12.28 -18.74
C PHE A 343 -6.84 11.77 -19.95
N SER A 344 -6.42 10.50 -19.91
CA SER A 344 -5.61 9.88 -20.96
C SER A 344 -6.38 8.77 -21.67
N LYS A 345 -6.01 8.54 -22.92
CA LYS A 345 -6.47 7.40 -23.72
C LYS A 345 -6.08 6.08 -23.06
N GLY A 346 -6.93 5.04 -23.18
CA GLY A 346 -6.65 3.68 -22.70
C GLY A 346 -6.88 3.48 -21.20
N ILE A 347 -7.46 4.44 -20.47
CA ILE A 347 -7.81 4.31 -19.05
C ILE A 347 -9.20 3.68 -18.88
N MET A 348 -10.19 4.13 -19.64
CA MET A 348 -11.52 3.51 -19.63
C MET A 348 -11.49 2.19 -20.40
N PRO A 349 -11.95 1.07 -19.82
CA PRO A 349 -11.91 -0.23 -20.49
C PRO A 349 -12.70 -0.21 -21.82
N PRO A 350 -12.13 -0.73 -22.93
CA PRO A 350 -12.80 -0.72 -24.23
C PRO A 350 -13.78 -1.89 -24.42
N ASN A 351 -13.95 -2.74 -23.41
CA ASN A 351 -14.65 -4.02 -23.49
C ASN A 351 -16.16 -3.94 -23.23
N TYR A 352 -16.72 -2.77 -22.94
CA TYR A 352 -18.16 -2.63 -22.63
C TYR A 352 -19.08 -3.07 -23.79
N ARG A 353 -18.60 -2.98 -25.05
CA ARG A 353 -19.32 -3.50 -26.22
C ARG A 353 -19.56 -5.01 -26.13
N SER A 354 -18.65 -5.78 -25.56
CA SER A 354 -18.73 -7.23 -25.45
C SER A 354 -19.29 -7.72 -24.12
N THR A 355 -19.21 -6.87 -23.08
CA THR A 355 -19.59 -7.25 -21.70
C THR A 355 -20.98 -6.73 -21.30
N LEU A 356 -21.53 -5.73 -21.99
CA LEU A 356 -22.89 -5.24 -21.76
C LEU A 356 -23.82 -5.65 -22.92
N LYS A 357 -25.03 -6.06 -22.59
CA LYS A 357 -26.08 -6.27 -23.59
C LYS A 357 -26.56 -4.93 -24.14
N PRO A 358 -27.05 -4.87 -25.39
CA PRO A 358 -27.57 -3.60 -25.96
C PRO A 358 -28.61 -2.90 -25.06
N ALA A 359 -29.53 -3.65 -24.47
CA ALA A 359 -30.55 -3.12 -23.55
C ALA A 359 -29.94 -2.54 -22.24
N GLU A 360 -28.84 -3.09 -21.75
CA GLU A 360 -28.12 -2.57 -20.58
C GLU A 360 -27.40 -1.26 -20.91
N VAL A 361 -26.79 -1.18 -22.10
CA VAL A 361 -26.17 0.06 -22.60
C VAL A 361 -27.24 1.16 -22.75
N ASP A 362 -28.37 0.86 -23.38
CA ASP A 362 -29.44 1.84 -23.58
C ASP A 362 -30.05 2.31 -22.25
N ALA A 363 -30.19 1.42 -21.27
CA ALA A 363 -30.63 1.76 -19.93
C ALA A 363 -29.63 2.69 -19.21
N ILE A 364 -28.31 2.40 -19.28
CA ILE A 364 -27.27 3.25 -18.69
C ILE A 364 -27.27 4.63 -19.39
N VAL A 365 -27.34 4.68 -20.72
CA VAL A 365 -27.38 5.92 -21.49
C VAL A 365 -28.57 6.78 -21.06
N LYS A 366 -29.76 6.18 -20.95
CA LYS A 366 -30.97 6.88 -20.47
C LYS A 366 -30.78 7.41 -19.05
N PHE A 367 -30.27 6.58 -18.14
CA PHE A 367 -30.02 6.97 -16.76
C PHE A 367 -29.06 8.15 -16.66
N LEU A 368 -27.93 8.11 -17.39
CA LEU A 368 -26.98 9.22 -17.44
C LEU A 368 -27.59 10.49 -18.02
N SER A 369 -28.32 10.39 -19.16
CA SER A 369 -28.99 11.54 -19.77
C SER A 369 -30.01 12.18 -18.83
N ASP A 370 -30.74 11.39 -18.04
CA ASP A 370 -31.74 11.91 -17.10
C ASP A 370 -31.12 12.50 -15.84
N SER A 371 -29.95 12.00 -15.43
CA SER A 371 -29.26 12.43 -14.20
C SER A 371 -28.41 13.68 -14.36
N THR A 372 -28.05 14.06 -15.60
CA THR A 372 -27.09 15.14 -15.88
C THR A 372 -27.70 16.32 -16.67
N LYS A 373 -29.04 16.38 -16.73
CA LYS A 373 -29.81 17.52 -17.34
C LYS A 373 -29.66 18.81 -16.57
#